data_e5f23e6c6404f3a6901043f6ae52c687
#
_entry.id   e5f23e6c6404f3a6901043f6ae52c687
#
_cell.length_a   1.000
_cell.length_b   1.000
_cell.length_c   1.000
_cell.angle_alpha   90.00
_cell.angle_beta   90.00
_cell.angle_gamma   90.00
#
_symmetry.space_group_name_H-M   'P 1'
#
loop_
_entity.id
_entity.type
_entity.pdbx_description
1 polymer ?
#
loop_
_entity_poly.entity_id
_entity_poly.type
_entity_poly.pdbx_seq_one_letter_code
_entity_poly.pdbx_strand_id
1 'polypeptide(L)'
;MNANKDFIIVHTTTEKAAIHGKKIKRSKSETWLLKKYLGNDESVTVPAFITNIGYCAFEGCDNLKKISIQDGVKIISDSAFANCNNLESVRIPKSVSKIGLGAFRGCGKLQSVYIEKTAWNFNFYGELKNCKNVVLYGSGYYFREFAISTGLPFVEI
;
A
#
# COMPACT_ATOMS: atom_id res chain seq x y z
N MET A 1 13.75 19.63 6.87
CA MET A 1 13.65 18.41 7.69
C MET A 1 13.97 17.23 6.81
N ASN A 2 14.98 16.41 7.16
CA ASN A 2 15.38 15.25 6.35
C ASN A 2 14.32 14.13 6.50
N ALA A 3 13.39 14.08 5.58
CA ALA A 3 12.26 13.12 5.56
C ALA A 3 12.66 11.63 5.49
N ASN A 4 13.96 11.32 5.38
CA ASN A 4 14.45 9.95 5.20
C ASN A 4 15.08 9.33 6.46
N LYS A 5 15.21 10.06 7.58
CA LYS A 5 15.85 9.52 8.80
C LYS A 5 15.08 8.37 9.43
N ASP A 6 13.76 8.38 9.27
CA ASP A 6 12.87 7.42 9.92
C ASP A 6 12.58 6.18 9.07
N PHE A 7 13.19 6.08 7.87
CA PHE A 7 13.01 4.94 6.98
C PHE A 7 14.31 4.18 6.75
N ILE A 8 14.26 2.87 6.89
CA ILE A 8 15.28 1.97 6.34
C ILE A 8 14.85 1.62 4.92
N ILE A 9 15.65 2.06 3.94
CA ILE A 9 15.36 1.87 2.51
C ILE A 9 16.47 1.03 1.89
N VAL A 10 16.08 0.05 1.08
CA VAL A 10 16.98 -0.79 0.28
C VAL A 10 16.70 -0.53 -1.19
N HIS A 11 17.74 -0.22 -1.93
CA HIS A 11 17.70 -0.05 -3.39
C HIS A 11 18.33 -1.25 -4.08
N THR A 12 17.63 -1.82 -5.05
CA THR A 12 18.15 -2.89 -5.89
C THR A 12 17.87 -2.60 -7.35
N THR A 13 18.83 -2.93 -8.20
CA THR A 13 18.71 -2.83 -9.65
C THR A 13 18.76 -4.22 -10.24
N THR A 14 17.77 -4.57 -11.04
CA THR A 14 17.73 -5.84 -11.77
C THR A 14 17.76 -5.57 -13.26
N GLU A 15 18.72 -6.16 -13.96
CA GLU A 15 18.79 -6.14 -15.42
C GLU A 15 18.22 -7.45 -15.95
N LYS A 16 17.27 -7.36 -16.87
CA LYS A 16 16.74 -8.51 -17.61
C LYS A 16 17.04 -8.35 -19.07
N ALA A 17 17.57 -9.42 -19.69
CA ALA A 17 17.72 -9.51 -21.13
C ALA A 17 16.70 -10.51 -21.67
N ALA A 18 15.87 -10.09 -22.61
CA ALA A 18 14.93 -10.95 -23.32
C ALA A 18 15.33 -11.03 -24.79
N ILE A 19 15.40 -12.24 -25.32
CA ILE A 19 15.72 -12.49 -26.74
C ILE A 19 14.39 -12.63 -27.48
N HIS A 20 14.14 -11.70 -28.43
CA HIS A 20 13.04 -11.78 -29.37
C HIS A 20 13.61 -11.88 -30.79
N GLY A 21 13.66 -13.13 -31.31
CA GLY A 21 14.33 -13.40 -32.58
C GLY A 21 15.83 -13.04 -32.52
N LYS A 22 16.29 -12.21 -33.47
CA LYS A 22 17.69 -11.75 -33.53
C LYS A 22 17.99 -10.50 -32.68
N LYS A 23 16.98 -9.95 -31.96
CA LYS A 23 17.16 -8.72 -31.17
C LYS A 23 17.14 -9.03 -29.67
N ILE A 24 18.16 -8.52 -28.97
CA ILE A 24 18.22 -8.55 -27.49
C ILE A 24 17.59 -7.26 -26.99
N LYS A 25 16.48 -7.37 -26.25
CA LYS A 25 15.93 -6.25 -25.47
C LYS A 25 16.45 -6.35 -24.04
N ARG A 26 17.15 -5.34 -23.58
CA ARG A 26 17.55 -5.20 -22.19
C ARG A 26 16.57 -4.26 -21.50
N SER A 27 16.07 -4.66 -20.33
CA SER A 27 15.28 -3.80 -19.46
C SER A 27 15.93 -3.71 -18.10
N LYS A 28 16.02 -2.50 -17.59
CA LYS A 28 16.48 -2.21 -16.23
C LYS A 28 15.27 -1.92 -15.37
N SER A 29 15.16 -2.61 -14.26
CA SER A 29 14.13 -2.37 -13.26
C SER A 29 14.78 -1.97 -11.94
N GLU A 30 14.33 -0.88 -11.37
CA GLU A 30 14.79 -0.39 -10.08
C GLU A 30 13.71 -0.63 -9.04
N THR A 31 14.11 -1.16 -7.89
CA THR A 31 13.23 -1.38 -6.75
C THR A 31 13.75 -0.60 -5.56
N TRP A 32 12.93 0.28 -5.04
CA TRP A 32 13.15 1.03 -3.81
C TRP A 32 12.23 0.47 -2.74
N LEU A 33 12.78 -0.39 -1.90
CA LEU A 33 12.06 -1.07 -0.83
C LEU A 33 12.13 -0.26 0.45
N LEU A 34 11.01 0.22 0.96
CA LEU A 34 10.89 0.69 2.33
C LEU A 34 10.86 -0.54 3.24
N LYS A 35 12.01 -0.86 3.85
CA LYS A 35 12.17 -2.06 4.66
C LYS A 35 11.56 -1.91 6.05
N LYS A 36 11.73 -0.73 6.68
CA LYS A 36 11.21 -0.46 8.02
C LYS A 36 11.05 1.05 8.25
N TYR A 37 9.98 1.43 8.90
CA TYR A 37 9.77 2.75 9.49
C TYR A 37 10.22 2.71 10.96
N LEU A 38 11.00 3.70 11.37
CA LEU A 38 11.57 3.82 12.73
C LEU A 38 11.05 5.03 13.48
N GLY A 39 10.25 5.87 12.82
CA GLY A 39 9.69 7.07 13.41
C GLY A 39 8.49 6.76 14.31
N ASN A 40 7.97 7.84 14.91
CA ASN A 40 6.85 7.77 15.85
C ASN A 40 5.78 8.82 15.56
N ASP A 41 5.68 9.23 14.29
CA ASP A 41 4.76 10.29 13.86
C ASP A 41 3.31 9.79 13.78
N GLU A 42 2.36 10.68 14.06
CA GLU A 42 0.93 10.42 13.88
C GLU A 42 0.51 10.40 12.40
N SER A 43 1.26 11.07 11.55
CA SER A 43 0.98 11.15 10.11
C SER A 43 2.25 10.97 9.31
N VAL A 44 2.26 10.00 8.40
CA VAL A 44 3.42 9.66 7.57
C VAL A 44 3.05 9.73 6.10
N THR A 45 3.95 10.28 5.30
CA THR A 45 3.88 10.22 3.83
C THR A 45 5.01 9.34 3.31
N VAL A 46 4.65 8.25 2.61
CA VAL A 46 5.62 7.40 1.92
C VAL A 46 6.07 8.11 0.64
N PRO A 47 7.38 8.37 0.47
CA PRO A 47 7.89 9.11 -0.68
C PRO A 47 7.59 8.44 -2.03
N ALA A 48 7.40 9.26 -3.08
CA ALA A 48 7.02 8.79 -4.42
C ALA A 48 8.07 7.91 -5.12
N PHE A 49 9.35 7.98 -4.72
CA PHE A 49 10.40 7.11 -5.27
C PHE A 49 10.35 5.68 -4.72
N ILE A 50 9.65 5.44 -3.60
CA ILE A 50 9.47 4.10 -3.06
C ILE A 50 8.57 3.30 -4.01
N THR A 51 9.04 2.12 -4.39
CA THR A 51 8.29 1.19 -5.25
C THR A 51 7.58 0.10 -4.46
N ASN A 52 8.14 -0.29 -3.32
CA ASN A 52 7.61 -1.37 -2.48
C ASN A 52 7.63 -0.99 -1.01
N ILE A 53 6.51 -1.20 -0.32
CA ILE A 53 6.45 -1.20 1.14
C ILE A 53 6.66 -2.65 1.59
N GLY A 54 7.69 -2.88 2.38
CA GLY A 54 8.18 -4.21 2.74
C GLY A 54 7.33 -4.94 3.77
N TYR A 55 7.66 -6.21 3.98
CA TYR A 55 7.09 -7.05 5.02
C TYR A 55 7.26 -6.39 6.41
N CYS A 56 6.16 -6.27 7.16
CA CYS A 56 6.13 -5.65 8.49
C CYS A 56 6.77 -4.24 8.56
N ALA A 57 6.78 -3.47 7.46
CA ALA A 57 7.50 -2.20 7.39
C ALA A 57 7.01 -1.17 8.42
N PHE A 58 5.72 -1.14 8.72
CA PHE A 58 5.07 -0.28 9.73
C PHE A 58 4.40 -1.09 10.84
N GLU A 59 4.71 -2.37 10.98
CA GLU A 59 4.07 -3.22 12.00
C GLU A 59 4.22 -2.62 13.40
N GLY A 60 3.10 -2.51 14.13
CA GLY A 60 3.07 -2.02 15.50
C GLY A 60 3.34 -0.51 15.65
N CYS A 61 3.18 0.28 14.58
CA CYS A 61 3.30 1.74 14.67
C CYS A 61 2.05 2.32 15.38
N ASP A 62 2.03 2.23 16.71
CA ASP A 62 0.86 2.58 17.52
C ASP A 62 0.51 4.08 17.50
N ASN A 63 1.46 4.97 17.22
CA ASN A 63 1.15 6.39 17.10
C ASN A 63 0.63 6.80 15.74
N LEU A 64 0.78 5.94 14.72
CA LEU A 64 0.38 6.24 13.35
C LEU A 64 -1.15 6.28 13.23
N LYS A 65 -1.69 7.47 12.91
CA LYS A 65 -3.12 7.71 12.66
C LYS A 65 -3.44 7.80 11.17
N LYS A 66 -2.51 8.35 10.38
CA LYS A 66 -2.73 8.59 8.95
C LYS A 66 -1.50 8.18 8.14
N ILE A 67 -1.74 7.48 7.04
CA ILE A 67 -0.69 7.15 6.07
C ILE A 67 -1.11 7.60 4.67
N SER A 68 -0.25 8.37 4.02
CA SER A 68 -0.39 8.77 2.62
C SER A 68 0.67 8.07 1.79
N ILE A 69 0.25 7.18 0.92
CA ILE A 69 1.12 6.47 0.00
C ILE A 69 1.11 7.24 -1.32
N GLN A 70 2.28 7.70 -1.76
CA GLN A 70 2.43 8.45 -3.00
C GLN A 70 2.39 7.54 -4.24
N ASP A 71 2.03 8.13 -5.39
CA ASP A 71 2.15 7.44 -6.68
C ASP A 71 3.61 6.99 -6.93
N GLY A 72 3.79 5.74 -7.34
CA GLY A 72 5.11 5.08 -7.46
C GLY A 72 5.13 3.74 -6.76
N VAL A 73 4.52 3.63 -5.59
CA VAL A 73 4.39 2.37 -4.87
C VAL A 73 3.58 1.38 -5.70
N LYS A 74 4.15 0.20 -5.95
CA LYS A 74 3.53 -0.91 -6.71
C LYS A 74 3.03 -2.02 -5.81
N ILE A 75 3.75 -2.26 -4.70
CA ILE A 75 3.49 -3.39 -3.82
C ILE A 75 3.44 -2.90 -2.37
N ILE A 76 2.38 -3.27 -1.67
CA ILE A 76 2.29 -3.27 -0.22
C ILE A 76 2.41 -4.74 0.20
N SER A 77 3.48 -5.10 0.91
CA SER A 77 3.76 -6.49 1.26
C SER A 77 2.91 -6.99 2.42
N ASP A 78 3.02 -8.29 2.71
CA ASP A 78 2.31 -8.94 3.80
C ASP A 78 2.62 -8.25 5.13
N SER A 79 1.58 -8.07 5.95
CA SER A 79 1.65 -7.46 7.29
C SER A 79 2.28 -6.04 7.32
N ALA A 80 2.36 -5.34 6.19
CA ALA A 80 3.07 -4.05 6.10
C ALA A 80 2.62 -3.03 7.14
N PHE A 81 1.34 -2.98 7.49
CA PHE A 81 0.73 -2.12 8.51
C PHE A 81 0.03 -2.92 9.61
N ALA A 82 0.42 -4.19 9.82
CA ALA A 82 -0.21 -5.02 10.84
C ALA A 82 -0.08 -4.39 12.21
N ASN A 83 -1.15 -4.48 13.01
CA ASN A 83 -1.20 -3.98 14.38
C ASN A 83 -0.91 -2.46 14.53
N CYS A 84 -1.15 -1.65 13.49
CA CYS A 84 -1.22 -0.20 13.62
C CYS A 84 -2.57 0.16 14.29
N ASN A 85 -2.65 -0.01 15.62
CA ASN A 85 -3.92 0.02 16.37
C ASN A 85 -4.64 1.36 16.30
N ASN A 86 -3.92 2.46 16.06
CA ASN A 86 -4.46 3.80 15.98
C ASN A 86 -4.59 4.33 14.54
N LEU A 87 -4.31 3.52 13.53
CA LEU A 87 -4.46 3.93 12.13
C LEU A 87 -5.94 4.14 11.80
N GLU A 88 -6.30 5.38 11.46
CA GLU A 88 -7.67 5.83 11.17
C GLU A 88 -7.95 5.91 9.68
N SER A 89 -6.95 6.28 8.88
CA SER A 89 -7.13 6.43 7.44
C SER A 89 -5.90 6.06 6.63
N VAL A 90 -6.15 5.49 5.46
CA VAL A 90 -5.13 5.17 4.46
C VAL A 90 -5.57 5.63 3.07
N ARG A 91 -4.64 6.20 2.31
CA ARG A 91 -4.82 6.51 0.89
C ARG A 91 -3.95 5.58 0.06
N ILE A 92 -4.58 4.82 -0.81
CA ILE A 92 -3.95 3.83 -1.70
C ILE A 92 -3.97 4.38 -3.13
N PRO A 93 -2.82 4.76 -3.69
CA PRO A 93 -2.75 5.37 -5.01
C PRO A 93 -3.01 4.34 -6.13
N LYS A 94 -3.34 4.84 -7.31
CA LYS A 94 -3.57 4.04 -8.53
C LYS A 94 -2.39 3.16 -8.94
N SER A 95 -1.18 3.52 -8.53
CA SER A 95 0.04 2.77 -8.86
C SER A 95 0.15 1.42 -8.14
N VAL A 96 -0.53 1.24 -6.99
CA VAL A 96 -0.50 -0.02 -6.25
C VAL A 96 -1.19 -1.12 -7.05
N SER A 97 -0.49 -2.22 -7.29
CA SER A 97 -0.98 -3.38 -8.05
C SER A 97 -1.10 -4.64 -7.19
N LYS A 98 -0.51 -4.63 -6.00
CA LYS A 98 -0.58 -5.76 -5.06
C LYS A 98 -0.61 -5.27 -3.62
N ILE A 99 -1.52 -5.85 -2.83
CA ILE A 99 -1.56 -5.74 -1.37
C ILE A 99 -1.44 -7.15 -0.81
N GLY A 100 -0.53 -7.33 0.11
CA GLY A 100 -0.18 -8.62 0.70
C GLY A 100 -1.12 -9.05 1.82
N LEU A 101 -1.00 -10.28 2.23
CA LEU A 101 -1.85 -10.90 3.26
C LEU A 101 -1.63 -10.22 4.62
N GLY A 102 -2.73 -9.87 5.30
CA GLY A 102 -2.67 -9.24 6.61
C GLY A 102 -2.09 -7.83 6.61
N ALA A 103 -2.01 -7.15 5.45
CA ALA A 103 -1.38 -5.85 5.35
C ALA A 103 -1.94 -4.82 6.34
N PHE A 104 -3.23 -4.90 6.67
CA PHE A 104 -3.90 -4.04 7.65
C PHE A 104 -4.52 -4.82 8.82
N ARG A 105 -4.03 -6.03 9.06
CA ARG A 105 -4.52 -6.85 10.18
C ARG A 105 -4.27 -6.13 11.51
N GLY A 106 -5.30 -6.07 12.36
CA GLY A 106 -5.20 -5.43 13.68
C GLY A 106 -5.32 -3.91 13.67
N CYS A 107 -5.59 -3.27 12.52
CA CYS A 107 -5.88 -1.84 12.46
C CYS A 107 -7.29 -1.55 12.96
N GLY A 108 -7.50 -1.71 14.28
CA GLY A 108 -8.85 -1.68 14.90
C GLY A 108 -9.59 -0.36 14.79
N LYS A 109 -8.88 0.75 14.58
CA LYS A 109 -9.45 2.10 14.41
C LYS A 109 -9.55 2.55 12.95
N LEU A 110 -9.20 1.70 11.98
CA LEU A 110 -9.28 2.07 10.57
C LEU A 110 -10.73 2.30 10.16
N GLN A 111 -11.02 3.53 9.73
CA GLN A 111 -12.37 4.00 9.37
C GLN A 111 -12.49 4.38 7.91
N SER A 112 -11.40 4.83 7.29
CA SER A 112 -11.44 5.35 5.93
C SER A 112 -10.33 4.77 5.06
N VAL A 113 -10.72 4.16 3.94
CA VAL A 113 -9.78 3.66 2.92
C VAL A 113 -10.09 4.34 1.60
N TYR A 114 -9.20 5.24 1.17
CA TYR A 114 -9.30 5.95 -0.10
C TYR A 114 -8.57 5.17 -1.18
N ILE A 115 -9.24 4.91 -2.28
CA ILE A 115 -8.77 4.04 -3.34
C ILE A 115 -8.84 4.79 -4.67
N GLU A 116 -7.68 5.09 -5.26
CA GLU A 116 -7.59 5.90 -6.48
C GLU A 116 -7.65 5.10 -7.78
N LYS A 117 -7.82 3.80 -7.71
CA LYS A 117 -7.71 2.94 -8.89
C LYS A 117 -9.06 2.47 -9.41
N THR A 118 -9.21 2.52 -10.74
CA THR A 118 -10.40 2.06 -11.47
C THR A 118 -10.35 0.58 -11.88
N ALA A 119 -9.18 -0.07 -11.85
CA ALA A 119 -9.02 -1.48 -12.21
C ALA A 119 -8.29 -2.26 -11.11
N TRP A 120 -8.95 -3.26 -10.55
CA TRP A 120 -8.48 -4.03 -9.41
C TRP A 120 -8.27 -5.48 -9.79
N ASN A 121 -7.10 -5.99 -9.49
CA ASN A 121 -6.73 -7.38 -9.73
C ASN A 121 -6.15 -8.03 -8.48
N PHE A 122 -6.67 -7.70 -7.27
CA PHE A 122 -6.16 -8.31 -6.06
C PHE A 122 -7.23 -8.57 -5.00
N ASN A 123 -6.97 -9.57 -4.22
CA ASN A 123 -7.85 -10.06 -3.18
C ASN A 123 -7.69 -9.22 -1.89
N PHE A 124 -8.11 -7.94 -1.96
CA PHE A 124 -8.01 -7.00 -0.85
C PHE A 124 -9.06 -7.24 0.24
N TYR A 125 -10.10 -7.99 -0.08
CA TYR A 125 -11.23 -8.25 0.84
C TYR A 125 -10.80 -8.87 2.17
N GLY A 126 -9.92 -9.87 2.15
CA GLY A 126 -9.44 -10.52 3.37
C GLY A 126 -8.71 -9.58 4.33
N GLU A 127 -8.15 -8.50 3.80
CA GLU A 127 -7.32 -7.56 4.55
C GLU A 127 -8.11 -6.60 5.42
N LEU A 128 -9.33 -6.25 5.00
CA LEU A 128 -10.22 -5.33 5.72
C LEU A 128 -11.25 -6.04 6.58
N LYS A 129 -11.34 -7.37 6.50
CA LYS A 129 -12.37 -8.16 7.18
C LYS A 129 -12.41 -7.95 8.70
N ASN A 130 -11.29 -7.60 9.31
CA ASN A 130 -11.18 -7.37 10.74
C ASN A 130 -11.30 -5.88 11.13
N CYS A 131 -11.52 -5.00 10.15
CA CYS A 131 -11.72 -3.56 10.36
C CYS A 131 -13.22 -3.27 10.43
N LYS A 132 -13.76 -3.19 11.63
CA LYS A 132 -15.24 -3.21 11.86
C LYS A 132 -16.02 -2.01 11.33
N ASN A 133 -15.38 -0.86 11.09
CA ASN A 133 -16.06 0.40 10.77
C ASN A 133 -15.51 1.07 9.50
N VAL A 134 -14.93 0.30 8.59
CA VAL A 134 -14.31 0.86 7.39
C VAL A 134 -15.35 1.32 6.41
N VAL A 135 -15.20 2.55 5.93
CA VAL A 135 -15.88 3.08 4.75
C VAL A 135 -14.86 3.17 3.61
N LEU A 136 -15.22 2.61 2.46
CA LEU A 136 -14.44 2.68 1.24
C LEU A 136 -14.77 3.95 0.47
N TYR A 137 -13.76 4.63 -0.03
CA TYR A 137 -13.90 5.82 -0.88
C TYR A 137 -13.17 5.60 -2.21
N GLY A 138 -13.87 5.80 -3.31
CA GLY A 138 -13.26 5.63 -4.63
C GLY A 138 -14.26 5.84 -5.75
N SER A 139 -13.88 5.51 -6.98
CA SER A 139 -14.74 5.72 -8.14
C SER A 139 -14.56 4.64 -9.22
N GLY A 140 -15.58 4.55 -10.08
CA GLY A 140 -15.61 3.70 -11.25
C GLY A 140 -16.19 2.31 -11.03
N TYR A 141 -16.50 1.64 -12.16
CA TYR A 141 -17.21 0.35 -12.17
C TYR A 141 -16.54 -0.71 -11.29
N TYR A 142 -15.24 -0.93 -11.44
CA TYR A 142 -14.52 -1.95 -10.66
C TYR A 142 -14.46 -1.63 -9.17
N PHE A 143 -14.40 -0.35 -8.79
CA PHE A 143 -14.50 0.04 -7.38
C PHE A 143 -15.85 -0.35 -6.79
N ARG A 144 -16.94 -0.05 -7.50
CA ARG A 144 -18.31 -0.39 -7.07
C ARG A 144 -18.48 -1.91 -6.91
N GLU A 145 -18.07 -2.70 -7.92
CA GLU A 145 -18.15 -4.17 -7.84
C GLU A 145 -17.35 -4.73 -6.66
N PHE A 146 -16.15 -4.19 -6.44
CA PHE A 146 -15.33 -4.54 -5.28
C PHE A 146 -16.03 -4.20 -3.97
N ALA A 147 -16.52 -2.98 -3.80
CA ALA A 147 -17.20 -2.53 -2.59
C ALA A 147 -18.42 -3.40 -2.29
N ILE A 148 -19.25 -3.70 -3.29
CA ILE A 148 -20.40 -4.62 -3.16
C ILE A 148 -19.94 -6.01 -2.71
N SER A 149 -18.89 -6.55 -3.33
CA SER A 149 -18.36 -7.88 -2.99
C SER A 149 -17.82 -7.99 -1.57
N THR A 150 -17.35 -6.87 -1.00
CA THR A 150 -16.86 -6.82 0.38
C THR A 150 -17.98 -6.71 1.42
N GLY A 151 -19.16 -6.23 1.03
CA GLY A 151 -20.23 -5.86 1.95
C GLY A 151 -19.89 -4.68 2.85
N LEU A 152 -18.81 -3.94 2.58
CA LEU A 152 -18.42 -2.76 3.35
C LEU A 152 -19.19 -1.52 2.85
N PRO A 153 -19.50 -0.56 3.73
CA PRO A 153 -20.01 0.74 3.31
C PRO A 153 -19.03 1.42 2.34
N PHE A 154 -19.56 2.09 1.32
CA PHE A 154 -18.73 2.83 0.37
C PHE A 154 -19.35 4.14 -0.08
N VAL A 155 -18.50 5.07 -0.48
CA VAL A 155 -18.84 6.38 -1.04
C VAL A 155 -18.10 6.53 -2.36
N GLU A 156 -18.83 6.82 -3.42
CA GLU A 156 -18.24 7.19 -4.72
C GLU A 156 -17.84 8.68 -4.70
N ILE A 157 -16.60 8.97 -5.13
CA ILE A 157 -15.99 10.30 -5.18
C ILE A 157 -15.42 10.59 -6.56
#